data_d8565301dfaa339d31481b21b9b7fea8
#
_entry.id   d8565301dfaa339d31481b21b9b7fea8
#
_cell.length_a   1.000
_cell.length_b   1.000
_cell.length_c   1.000
_cell.angle_alpha   90.00
_cell.angle_beta   90.00
_cell.angle_gamma   90.00
#
_symmetry.space_group_name_H-M   'P 1'
#
loop_
_entity.id
_entity.type
_entity.pdbx_description
1 polymer ?
#
loop_
_entity_poly.entity_id
_entity_poly.type
_entity_poly.pdbx_seq_one_letter_code
_entity_poly.pdbx_strand_id
1 'polypeptide(L)'
;TEPLPQDEDGDEDEGAEPGSAVSRAAGASPKAPVRGKKAQIRLIKREDQLLSVIRSSLAENRVDLYLQPIVTLPSRRSVHYECFSRVRDEEGRIILPRQYMRVAENKGLIGTIDNLLLFRLIQLVRRLGKRRPKVRFFINMSRHSMEDEEFFPQFIDFMSANSEFRDRLVFEISQEDYYLLPGEVKER
;
A
#
# COMPACT_ATOMS: atom_id res chain seq x y z
N THR A 1 3.63 -40.04 25.86
CA THR A 1 4.10 -41.13 25.00
C THR A 1 2.87 -41.81 24.39
N GLU A 2 2.48 -41.38 23.23
CA GLU A 2 1.53 -42.11 22.40
C GLU A 2 1.89 -41.88 20.93
N PRO A 3 1.99 -42.94 20.10
CA PRO A 3 2.62 -42.84 18.78
C PRO A 3 1.60 -42.48 17.67
N LEU A 4 2.14 -41.88 16.62
CA LEU A 4 1.49 -41.59 15.35
C LEU A 4 1.04 -42.85 14.62
N PRO A 5 -0.05 -42.84 13.85
CA PRO A 5 -0.37 -43.92 12.91
C PRO A 5 0.41 -43.75 11.61
N GLN A 6 0.87 -44.91 11.11
CA GLN A 6 1.63 -45.13 9.87
C GLN A 6 0.69 -45.19 8.68
N ASP A 7 1.26 -44.81 7.53
CA ASP A 7 0.70 -44.90 6.18
C ASP A 7 0.57 -46.34 5.75
N GLU A 8 -0.52 -46.69 5.04
CA GLU A 8 -0.60 -47.90 4.24
C GLU A 8 -0.80 -47.52 2.77
N ASP A 9 0.12 -48.04 1.98
CA ASP A 9 0.16 -48.04 0.54
C ASP A 9 -0.92 -48.96 -0.06
N GLY A 10 -1.33 -48.67 -1.27
CA GLY A 10 -2.21 -49.56 -2.05
C GLY A 10 -2.27 -49.18 -3.51
N ASP A 11 -1.52 -49.93 -4.25
CA ASP A 11 -1.19 -49.98 -5.65
C ASP A 11 -2.35 -50.12 -6.65
N GLU A 12 -1.99 -49.72 -7.88
CA GLU A 12 -2.30 -50.33 -9.21
C GLU A 12 -3.73 -50.20 -9.79
N ASP A 13 -3.88 -49.68 -10.97
CA ASP A 13 -3.88 -50.45 -12.22
C ASP A 13 -4.05 -49.60 -13.50
N GLU A 14 -3.40 -50.11 -14.49
CA GLU A 14 -3.21 -49.86 -15.89
C GLU A 14 -4.35 -49.28 -16.78
N GLY A 15 -3.92 -48.46 -17.74
CA GLY A 15 -4.04 -48.87 -19.16
C GLY A 15 -5.12 -48.18 -20.00
N ALA A 16 -4.71 -47.41 -20.94
CA ALA A 16 -5.00 -47.45 -22.39
C ALA A 16 -5.06 -46.09 -23.09
N GLU A 17 -4.07 -45.78 -23.87
CA GLU A 17 -4.20 -44.99 -25.12
C GLU A 17 -4.58 -45.97 -26.28
N PRO A 18 -4.98 -45.49 -27.49
CA PRO A 18 -4.84 -44.20 -28.15
C PRO A 18 -6.04 -43.75 -28.99
N GLY A 19 -6.00 -42.49 -29.46
CA GLY A 19 -6.93 -42.13 -30.56
C GLY A 19 -6.83 -40.64 -30.98
N SER A 20 -6.06 -40.42 -32.02
CA SER A 20 -5.89 -39.17 -32.75
C SER A 20 -7.19 -38.54 -33.25
N ALA A 21 -7.34 -37.24 -33.10
CA ALA A 21 -7.99 -36.38 -34.10
C ALA A 21 -7.58 -34.90 -33.93
N VAL A 22 -6.81 -34.44 -34.88
CA VAL A 22 -6.47 -33.06 -35.12
C VAL A 22 -7.72 -32.29 -35.56
N SER A 23 -8.13 -31.27 -34.85
CA SER A 23 -8.99 -30.23 -35.42
C SER A 23 -8.56 -28.87 -34.91
N ARG A 24 -8.01 -28.08 -35.82
CA ARG A 24 -7.77 -26.65 -35.69
C ARG A 24 -9.09 -25.93 -35.48
N ALA A 25 -9.25 -25.27 -34.35
CA ALA A 25 -10.19 -24.16 -34.20
C ALA A 25 -9.45 -22.95 -33.65
N ALA A 26 -9.41 -21.91 -34.46
CA ALA A 26 -8.81 -20.63 -34.17
C ALA A 26 -9.39 -20.03 -32.87
N GLY A 27 -8.51 -19.77 -31.90
CA GLY A 27 -8.86 -19.12 -30.64
C GLY A 27 -9.25 -17.66 -30.86
N ALA A 28 -10.53 -17.37 -30.71
CA ALA A 28 -10.98 -16.01 -30.47
C ALA A 28 -10.74 -15.70 -28.99
N SER A 29 -9.79 -14.81 -28.69
CA SER A 29 -9.65 -14.21 -27.37
C SER A 29 -11.00 -13.63 -26.92
N PRO A 30 -11.46 -13.86 -25.70
CA PRO A 30 -12.68 -13.25 -25.20
C PRO A 30 -12.49 -11.73 -25.17
N LYS A 31 -13.19 -11.00 -26.04
CA LYS A 31 -13.29 -9.54 -25.98
C LYS A 31 -13.86 -9.18 -24.61
N ALA A 32 -13.11 -8.39 -23.83
CA ALA A 32 -13.59 -7.83 -22.59
C ALA A 32 -14.97 -7.15 -22.83
N PRO A 33 -15.94 -7.30 -21.90
CA PRO A 33 -17.27 -6.75 -22.10
C PRO A 33 -17.17 -5.22 -22.24
N VAL A 34 -17.61 -4.68 -23.38
CA VAL A 34 -17.73 -3.25 -23.63
C VAL A 34 -18.74 -2.71 -22.61
N ARG A 35 -18.25 -2.08 -21.54
CA ARG A 35 -19.12 -1.39 -20.57
C ARG A 35 -19.91 -0.33 -21.32
N GLY A 36 -21.24 -0.46 -21.32
CA GLY A 36 -22.14 0.45 -22.01
C GLY A 36 -21.88 1.91 -21.60
N LYS A 37 -22.03 2.86 -22.53
CA LYS A 37 -21.79 4.32 -22.32
C LYS A 37 -22.37 4.86 -20.98
N LYS A 38 -23.57 4.38 -20.57
CA LYS A 38 -24.18 4.76 -19.28
C LYS A 38 -23.38 4.31 -18.06
N ALA A 39 -22.80 3.11 -18.08
CA ALA A 39 -21.97 2.59 -17.00
C ALA A 39 -20.64 3.36 -16.89
N GLN A 40 -20.07 3.74 -18.03
CA GLN A 40 -18.84 4.53 -18.08
C GLN A 40 -19.05 5.96 -17.58
N ILE A 41 -20.15 6.64 -17.96
CA ILE A 41 -20.52 7.96 -17.46
C ILE A 41 -20.78 7.92 -15.94
N ARG A 42 -21.40 6.86 -15.41
CA ARG A 42 -21.64 6.70 -13.98
C ARG A 42 -20.33 6.47 -13.20
N LEU A 43 -19.37 5.77 -13.80
CA LEU A 43 -18.05 5.56 -13.21
C LEU A 43 -17.27 6.88 -13.13
N ILE A 44 -17.21 7.64 -14.24
CA ILE A 44 -16.55 8.95 -14.31
C ILE A 44 -17.12 9.90 -13.26
N LYS A 45 -18.44 10.02 -13.17
CA LYS A 45 -19.07 10.88 -12.14
C LYS A 45 -18.70 10.47 -10.70
N ARG A 46 -18.55 9.17 -10.43
CA ARG A 46 -18.11 8.67 -9.11
C ARG A 46 -16.65 9.00 -8.83
N GLU A 47 -15.79 8.91 -9.84
CA GLU A 47 -14.38 9.27 -9.72
C GLU A 47 -14.20 10.78 -9.50
N ASP A 48 -14.96 11.62 -10.21
CA ASP A 48 -14.94 13.08 -10.03
C ASP A 48 -15.42 13.49 -8.63
N GLN A 49 -16.50 12.87 -8.14
CA GLN A 49 -16.99 13.09 -6.78
C GLN A 49 -15.94 12.68 -5.75
N LEU A 50 -15.32 11.52 -5.91
CA LEU A 50 -14.28 11.05 -5.02
C LEU A 50 -13.05 11.94 -5.06
N LEU A 51 -12.64 12.41 -6.24
CA LEU A 51 -11.55 13.37 -6.41
C LEU A 51 -11.82 14.67 -5.66
N SER A 52 -13.05 15.20 -5.77
CA SER A 52 -13.45 16.40 -5.03
C SER A 52 -13.33 16.20 -3.53
N VAL A 53 -13.79 15.06 -3.02
CA VAL A 53 -13.67 14.71 -1.59
C VAL A 53 -12.21 14.59 -1.16
N ILE A 54 -11.36 13.92 -1.96
CA ILE A 54 -9.92 13.79 -1.64
C ILE A 54 -9.29 15.19 -1.56
N ARG A 55 -9.52 16.06 -2.54
CA ARG A 55 -8.96 17.42 -2.57
C ARG A 55 -9.41 18.26 -1.38
N SER A 56 -10.69 18.25 -1.06
CA SER A 56 -11.24 18.94 0.12
C SER A 56 -10.61 18.38 1.41
N SER A 57 -10.47 17.04 1.50
CA SER A 57 -9.85 16.41 2.67
C SER A 57 -8.38 16.77 2.85
N LEU A 58 -7.63 16.89 1.76
CA LEU A 58 -6.23 17.34 1.78
C LEU A 58 -6.14 18.82 2.21
N ALA A 59 -6.95 19.69 1.61
CA ALA A 59 -6.97 21.13 1.92
C ALA A 59 -7.32 21.40 3.37
N GLU A 60 -8.22 20.61 3.95
CA GLU A 60 -8.67 20.77 5.33
C GLU A 60 -7.97 19.83 6.33
N ASN A 61 -6.86 19.20 5.89
CA ASN A 61 -6.04 18.33 6.73
C ASN A 61 -6.82 17.16 7.37
N ARG A 62 -7.80 16.59 6.63
CA ARG A 62 -8.61 15.45 7.06
C ARG A 62 -8.03 14.10 6.62
N VAL A 63 -6.71 13.96 6.70
CA VAL A 63 -5.98 12.69 6.49
C VAL A 63 -5.47 12.21 7.83
N ASP A 64 -5.97 11.10 8.34
CA ASP A 64 -5.59 10.57 9.64
C ASP A 64 -4.50 9.51 9.53
N LEU A 65 -3.63 9.48 10.54
CA LEU A 65 -2.64 8.42 10.77
C LEU A 65 -3.28 7.30 11.59
N TYR A 66 -3.36 6.12 11.00
CA TYR A 66 -3.77 4.88 11.68
C TYR A 66 -2.57 3.99 11.91
N LEU A 67 -2.53 3.36 13.08
CA LEU A 67 -1.45 2.48 13.50
C LEU A 67 -1.97 1.05 13.60
N GLN A 68 -1.37 0.15 12.86
CA GLN A 68 -1.59 -1.28 12.98
C GLN A 68 -0.45 -1.90 13.78
N PRO A 69 -0.72 -2.57 14.92
CA PRO A 69 0.33 -3.15 15.73
C PRO A 69 1.00 -4.35 15.06
N ILE A 70 2.33 -4.35 15.07
CA ILE A 70 3.17 -5.50 14.74
C ILE A 70 3.53 -6.16 16.06
N VAL A 71 3.23 -7.45 16.21
CA VAL A 71 3.34 -8.18 17.46
C VAL A 71 4.35 -9.31 17.39
N THR A 72 4.97 -9.63 18.53
CA THR A 72 5.79 -10.83 18.69
C THR A 72 4.94 -12.06 18.89
N LEU A 73 5.39 -13.21 18.40
CA LEU A 73 4.78 -14.52 18.67
C LEU A 73 5.63 -15.30 19.66
N PRO A 74 5.01 -16.12 20.52
CA PRO A 74 3.58 -16.31 20.73
C PRO A 74 2.93 -15.27 21.66
N SER A 75 3.71 -14.38 22.27
CA SER A 75 3.27 -13.48 23.36
C SER A 75 2.32 -12.38 22.91
N ARG A 76 2.19 -12.11 21.61
CA ARG A 76 1.36 -11.05 21.00
C ARG A 76 1.56 -9.66 21.60
N ARG A 77 2.79 -9.38 22.08
CA ARG A 77 3.14 -8.03 22.54
C ARG A 77 3.38 -7.12 21.34
N SER A 78 2.74 -5.95 21.34
CA SER A 78 3.01 -4.92 20.31
C SER A 78 4.42 -4.38 20.48
N VAL A 79 5.25 -4.54 19.44
CA VAL A 79 6.66 -4.11 19.43
C VAL A 79 6.89 -2.95 18.48
N HIS A 80 6.16 -2.92 17.38
CA HIS A 80 6.24 -1.89 16.33
C HIS A 80 4.85 -1.58 15.79
N TYR A 81 4.76 -0.64 14.86
CA TYR A 81 3.49 -0.27 14.22
C TYR A 81 3.72 -0.01 12.73
N GLU A 82 2.78 -0.49 11.92
CA GLU A 82 2.65 -0.09 10.52
C GLU A 82 1.66 1.09 10.43
N CYS A 83 2.01 2.07 9.60
CA CYS A 83 1.32 3.34 9.48
C CYS A 83 0.48 3.39 8.21
N PHE A 84 -0.80 3.69 8.36
CA PHE A 84 -1.73 3.79 7.24
C PHE A 84 -2.45 5.13 7.23
N SER A 85 -2.68 5.66 6.04
CA SER A 85 -3.54 6.83 5.86
C SER A 85 -5.02 6.46 5.85
N ARG A 86 -5.84 7.34 6.37
CA ARG A 86 -7.31 7.32 6.23
C ARG A 86 -7.76 8.72 5.88
N VAL A 87 -8.45 8.84 4.76
CA VAL A 87 -9.06 10.09 4.33
C VAL A 87 -10.46 10.19 4.95
N ARG A 88 -10.84 11.35 5.47
CA ARG A 88 -12.20 11.62 5.96
C ARG A 88 -12.90 12.63 5.08
N ASP A 89 -14.15 12.36 4.74
CA ASP A 89 -15.01 13.34 4.07
C ASP A 89 -15.47 14.47 5.02
N GLU A 90 -16.32 15.35 4.51
CA GLU A 90 -16.85 16.50 5.28
C GLU A 90 -17.74 16.07 6.45
N GLU A 91 -18.40 14.93 6.33
CA GLU A 91 -19.21 14.35 7.41
C GLU A 91 -18.40 13.49 8.39
N GLY A 92 -17.08 13.42 8.20
CA GLY A 92 -16.17 12.65 9.06
C GLY A 92 -16.15 11.15 8.78
N ARG A 93 -16.77 10.68 7.68
CA ARG A 93 -16.76 9.26 7.30
C ARG A 93 -15.41 8.88 6.72
N ILE A 94 -14.91 7.73 7.12
CA ILE A 94 -13.60 7.23 6.69
C ILE A 94 -13.71 6.64 5.29
N ILE A 95 -12.85 7.12 4.38
CA ILE A 95 -12.64 6.57 3.05
C ILE A 95 -11.38 5.70 3.12
N LEU A 96 -11.53 4.41 2.81
CA LEU A 96 -10.44 3.46 2.89
C LEU A 96 -9.50 3.57 1.67
N PRO A 97 -8.21 3.23 1.80
CA PRO A 97 -7.23 3.29 0.71
C PRO A 97 -7.71 2.62 -0.58
N ARG A 98 -8.29 1.41 -0.50
CA ARG A 98 -8.85 0.70 -1.67
C ARG A 98 -9.88 1.49 -2.47
N GLN A 99 -10.49 2.51 -1.88
CA GLN A 99 -11.51 3.35 -2.52
C GLN A 99 -10.87 4.54 -3.23
N TYR A 100 -9.82 5.15 -2.66
CA TYR A 100 -9.26 6.40 -3.16
C TYR A 100 -7.88 6.28 -3.82
N MET A 101 -7.07 5.26 -3.52
CA MET A 101 -5.69 5.16 -4.00
C MET A 101 -5.59 5.33 -5.51
N ARG A 102 -6.36 4.55 -6.29
CA ARG A 102 -6.33 4.63 -7.75
C ARG A 102 -6.65 6.03 -8.30
N VAL A 103 -7.61 6.73 -7.69
CA VAL A 103 -7.96 8.10 -8.11
C VAL A 103 -6.86 9.07 -7.71
N ALA A 104 -6.31 8.93 -6.51
CA ALA A 104 -5.21 9.74 -6.02
C ALA A 104 -3.94 9.56 -6.86
N GLU A 105 -3.57 8.33 -7.23
CA GLU A 105 -2.46 8.03 -8.15
C GLU A 105 -2.66 8.69 -9.50
N ASN A 106 -3.79 8.45 -10.16
CA ASN A 106 -4.10 9.00 -11.47
C ASN A 106 -4.14 10.54 -11.51
N LYS A 107 -4.27 11.19 -10.36
CA LYS A 107 -4.36 12.65 -10.21
C LYS A 107 -3.15 13.27 -9.52
N GLY A 108 -2.09 12.50 -9.28
CA GLY A 108 -0.84 12.98 -8.68
C GLY A 108 -0.99 13.45 -7.22
N LEU A 109 -1.95 12.89 -6.48
CA LEU A 109 -2.23 13.30 -5.09
C LEU A 109 -1.59 12.39 -4.05
N ILE A 110 -0.96 11.28 -4.46
CA ILE A 110 -0.36 10.31 -3.53
C ILE A 110 0.78 10.95 -2.75
N GLY A 111 1.70 11.67 -3.40
CA GLY A 111 2.78 12.38 -2.72
C GLY A 111 2.27 13.32 -1.62
N THR A 112 1.21 14.06 -1.89
CA THR A 112 0.59 14.94 -0.87
C THR A 112 0.03 14.15 0.31
N ILE A 113 -0.59 12.99 0.07
CA ILE A 113 -1.10 12.10 1.13
C ILE A 113 0.04 11.54 1.97
N ASP A 114 1.12 11.06 1.33
CA ASP A 114 2.30 10.50 1.99
C ASP A 114 2.98 11.57 2.86
N ASN A 115 3.13 12.80 2.34
CA ASN A 115 3.74 13.92 3.06
C ASN A 115 2.95 14.29 4.33
N LEU A 116 1.62 14.36 4.22
CA LEU A 116 0.77 14.60 5.38
C LEU A 116 0.86 13.47 6.41
N LEU A 117 0.90 12.22 5.95
CA LEU A 117 1.03 11.06 6.82
C LEU A 117 2.37 11.08 7.56
N LEU A 118 3.46 11.33 6.84
CA LEU A 118 4.81 11.45 7.39
C LEU A 118 4.90 12.56 8.43
N PHE A 119 4.35 13.74 8.13
CA PHE A 119 4.31 14.87 9.08
C PHE A 119 3.59 14.50 10.38
N ARG A 120 2.45 13.81 10.30
CA ARG A 120 1.72 13.32 11.48
C ARG A 120 2.51 12.27 12.25
N LEU A 121 3.21 11.39 11.54
CA LEU A 121 4.05 10.38 12.17
C LEU A 121 5.22 11.02 12.92
N ILE A 122 5.89 12.01 12.33
CA ILE A 122 6.96 12.78 13.00
C ILE A 122 6.44 13.42 14.29
N GLN A 123 5.27 14.06 14.23
CA GLN A 123 4.64 14.63 15.43
C GLN A 123 4.35 13.57 16.50
N LEU A 124 3.87 12.40 16.11
CA LEU A 124 3.63 11.30 17.02
C LEU A 124 4.92 10.81 17.67
N VAL A 125 5.97 10.58 16.87
CA VAL A 125 7.28 10.13 17.36
C VAL A 125 7.88 11.13 18.36
N ARG A 126 7.78 12.42 18.10
CA ARG A 126 8.17 13.48 19.03
C ARG A 126 7.39 13.43 20.36
N ARG A 127 6.07 13.23 20.29
CA ARG A 127 5.23 13.11 21.51
C ARG A 127 5.55 11.87 22.33
N LEU A 128 5.83 10.75 21.67
CA LEU A 128 6.24 9.51 22.34
C LEU A 128 7.60 9.66 23.02
N GLY A 129 8.48 10.47 22.45
CA GLY A 129 9.79 10.83 23.00
C GLY A 129 10.55 9.61 23.51
N LYS A 130 11.13 9.74 24.70
CA LYS A 130 11.92 8.67 25.37
C LYS A 130 11.07 7.57 26.01
N ARG A 131 9.73 7.71 26.06
CA ARG A 131 8.86 6.73 26.74
C ARG A 131 8.87 5.35 26.10
N ARG A 132 9.04 5.26 24.76
CA ARG A 132 9.10 4.01 24.02
C ARG A 132 10.22 4.04 22.98
N PRO A 133 11.48 4.08 23.36
CA PRO A 133 12.61 4.32 22.45
C PRO A 133 12.84 3.18 21.43
N LYS A 134 12.38 1.95 21.75
CA LYS A 134 12.56 0.78 20.88
C LYS A 134 11.43 0.56 19.87
N VAL A 135 10.37 1.35 19.93
CA VAL A 135 9.23 1.22 19.00
C VAL A 135 9.61 1.84 17.66
N ARG A 136 9.44 1.08 16.59
CA ARG A 136 9.61 1.53 15.20
C ARG A 136 8.26 1.68 14.53
N PHE A 137 8.22 2.56 13.56
CA PHE A 137 7.05 2.84 12.74
C PHE A 137 7.41 2.58 11.29
N PHE A 138 6.67 1.68 10.65
CA PHE A 138 6.79 1.32 9.26
C PHE A 138 5.82 2.20 8.47
N ILE A 139 6.30 2.87 7.46
CA ILE A 139 5.52 3.79 6.64
C ILE A 139 5.79 3.54 5.17
N ASN A 140 4.74 3.35 4.39
CA ASN A 140 4.84 3.24 2.95
C ASN A 140 5.16 4.60 2.34
N MET A 141 6.11 4.62 1.41
CA MET A 141 6.49 5.80 0.64
C MET A 141 6.35 5.47 -0.84
N SER A 142 5.57 6.26 -1.54
CA SER A 142 5.36 6.07 -2.98
C SER A 142 6.53 6.62 -3.79
N ARG A 143 6.69 6.12 -5.01
CA ARG A 143 7.61 6.68 -5.99
C ARG A 143 7.37 8.18 -6.21
N HIS A 144 6.11 8.62 -6.26
CA HIS A 144 5.76 10.02 -6.45
C HIS A 144 6.34 10.95 -5.37
N SER A 145 6.38 10.49 -4.11
CA SER A 145 7.02 11.25 -3.03
C SER A 145 8.53 11.30 -3.14
N MET A 146 9.14 10.23 -3.67
CA MET A 146 10.60 10.16 -3.85
C MET A 146 11.08 10.92 -5.09
N GLU A 147 10.25 11.05 -6.12
CA GLU A 147 10.52 11.81 -7.35
C GLU A 147 10.16 13.31 -7.20
N ASP A 148 9.53 13.71 -6.11
CA ASP A 148 9.19 15.10 -5.85
C ASP A 148 10.47 15.90 -5.54
N GLU A 149 10.84 16.78 -6.47
CA GLU A 149 12.10 17.55 -6.43
C GLU A 149 12.15 18.58 -5.29
N GLU A 150 11.01 18.98 -4.76
CA GLU A 150 10.93 19.89 -3.63
C GLU A 150 10.87 19.14 -2.31
N PHE A 151 10.01 18.16 -2.20
CA PHE A 151 9.80 17.41 -0.95
C PHE A 151 10.96 16.49 -0.60
N PHE A 152 11.40 15.64 -1.51
CA PHE A 152 12.33 14.56 -1.18
C PHE A 152 13.70 15.04 -0.68
N PRO A 153 14.34 16.05 -1.31
CA PRO A 153 15.58 16.63 -0.78
C PRO A 153 15.41 17.21 0.63
N GLN A 154 14.35 17.98 0.86
CA GLN A 154 14.07 18.56 2.18
C GLN A 154 13.81 17.49 3.24
N PHE A 155 13.17 16.40 2.85
CA PHE A 155 12.96 15.24 3.72
C PHE A 155 14.29 14.57 4.10
N ILE A 156 15.19 14.34 3.16
CA ILE A 156 16.52 13.77 3.40
C ILE A 156 17.34 14.69 4.34
N ASP A 157 17.34 15.99 4.09
CA ASP A 157 18.01 16.98 4.95
C ASP A 157 17.42 16.95 6.37
N PHE A 158 16.09 16.92 6.48
CA PHE A 158 15.42 16.80 7.76
C PHE A 158 15.82 15.52 8.51
N MET A 159 15.82 14.36 7.85
CA MET A 159 16.21 13.08 8.46
C MET A 159 17.68 13.06 8.88
N SER A 160 18.54 13.69 8.10
CA SER A 160 19.98 13.82 8.40
C SER A 160 20.23 14.69 9.61
N ALA A 161 19.49 15.79 9.75
CA ALA A 161 19.59 16.73 10.88
C ALA A 161 18.95 16.20 12.18
N ASN A 162 18.05 15.21 12.10
CA ASN A 162 17.25 14.71 13.22
C ASN A 162 17.48 13.21 13.44
N SER A 163 18.65 12.86 13.95
CA SER A 163 19.08 11.47 14.14
C SER A 163 18.14 10.62 15.01
N GLU A 164 17.34 11.26 15.89
CA GLU A 164 16.36 10.58 16.74
C GLU A 164 15.25 9.87 15.96
N PHE A 165 15.03 10.22 14.70
CA PHE A 165 14.07 9.52 13.83
C PHE A 165 14.68 8.34 13.09
N ARG A 166 15.98 8.33 12.88
CA ARG A 166 16.69 7.31 12.08
C ARG A 166 16.39 5.89 12.56
N ASP A 167 16.39 5.67 13.85
CA ASP A 167 16.13 4.35 14.45
C ASP A 167 14.64 4.07 14.70
N ARG A 168 13.78 5.04 14.40
CA ARG A 168 12.35 5.00 14.71
C ARG A 168 11.46 4.83 13.49
N LEU A 169 11.91 5.31 12.32
CA LEU A 169 11.16 5.25 11.08
C LEU A 169 11.78 4.21 10.15
N VAL A 170 10.94 3.38 9.57
CA VAL A 170 11.29 2.40 8.54
C VAL A 170 10.42 2.71 7.33
N PHE A 171 11.06 3.04 6.21
CA PHE A 171 10.35 3.34 4.97
C PHE A 171 10.23 2.08 4.14
N GLU A 172 9.00 1.81 3.70
CA GLU A 172 8.68 0.67 2.84
C GLU A 172 8.33 1.19 1.44
N ILE A 173 8.97 0.59 0.45
CA ILE A 173 8.78 0.92 -0.96
C ILE A 173 8.36 -0.35 -1.66
N SER A 174 7.34 -0.27 -2.53
CA SER A 174 6.94 -1.41 -3.35
C SER A 174 8.08 -1.79 -4.30
N GLN A 175 8.21 -3.08 -4.60
CA GLN A 175 9.20 -3.56 -5.55
C GLN A 175 9.00 -2.91 -6.93
N GLU A 176 7.76 -2.71 -7.36
CA GLU A 176 7.41 -2.04 -8.61
C GLU A 176 7.90 -0.59 -8.62
N ASP A 177 7.57 0.18 -7.57
CA ASP A 177 8.04 1.56 -7.43
C ASP A 177 9.57 1.64 -7.42
N TYR A 178 10.25 0.76 -6.69
CA TYR A 178 11.71 0.74 -6.63
C TYR A 178 12.35 0.51 -8.00
N TYR A 179 11.81 -0.38 -8.83
CA TYR A 179 12.35 -0.61 -10.18
C TYR A 179 12.14 0.59 -11.10
N LEU A 180 11.06 1.33 -10.93
CA LEU A 180 10.72 2.49 -11.74
C LEU A 180 11.45 3.78 -11.31
N LEU A 181 12.05 3.83 -10.11
CA LEU A 181 12.81 4.98 -9.64
C LEU A 181 14.02 5.25 -10.53
N PRO A 182 14.33 6.53 -10.85
CA PRO A 182 15.57 6.93 -11.47
C PRO A 182 16.80 6.52 -10.63
N GLY A 183 17.94 6.23 -11.29
CA GLY A 183 19.18 5.85 -10.60
C GLY A 183 19.62 6.88 -9.56
N GLU A 184 19.57 8.16 -9.91
CA GLU A 184 19.93 9.28 -9.04
C GLU A 184 19.11 9.34 -7.74
N VAL A 185 17.84 8.91 -7.77
CA VAL A 185 16.98 8.86 -6.59
C VAL A 185 17.34 7.65 -5.71
N LYS A 186 17.77 6.54 -6.31
CA LYS A 186 18.19 5.33 -5.59
C LYS A 186 19.50 5.50 -4.82
N GLU A 187 20.33 6.44 -5.25
CA GLU A 187 21.65 6.71 -4.64
C GLU A 187 21.60 7.72 -3.49
N ARG A 188 20.49 8.40 -3.31
CA ARG A 188 20.24 9.35 -2.19
C ARG A 188 19.81 8.62 -0.94
#